data_27eb78281444ca83ff592081f7a06774
#
_entry.id   27eb78281444ca83ff592081f7a06774
#
_cell.length_a   1.000
_cell.length_b   1.000
_cell.length_c   1.000
_cell.angle_alpha   90.00
_cell.angle_beta   90.00
_cell.angle_gamma   90.00
#
_symmetry.space_group_name_H-M   'P 1'
#
loop_
_entity.id
_entity.type
_entity.pdbx_description
1 polymer ?
#
loop_
_entity_poly.entity_id
_entity_poly.type
_entity_poly.pdbx_seq_one_letter_code
_entity_poly.pdbx_strand_id
1 'polypeptide(L)'
;MKHFLIFGLLCTTSCAKELETGSSLLDGASDGDINAIRLRLAEERERRLLLENDVQLLTLRYAQLHRMLNKALSPVGFVAKLSAHTTVQHDEVLKLDKVDMNEGNGYNPAFGVFRAPVKGMYMFSITAMARGDGKYLNIVLMNGDKELARLFSIGSIRMVGAVSVPAVLDENDNIFIKAFVTSAGFYGEYFTSFSGLLIQRMGL
;
A
#
# COMPACT_ATOMS: atom_id res chain seq x y z
N MET A 1 -23.58 -12.58 -0.11
CA MET A 1 -23.99 -13.31 -1.33
C MET A 1 -25.46 -13.76 -1.30
N LYS A 2 -26.38 -13.08 -0.60
CA LYS A 2 -27.82 -13.44 -0.56
C LYS A 2 -28.78 -12.35 -1.05
N HIS A 3 -28.29 -11.19 -1.49
CA HIS A 3 -29.15 -10.08 -1.95
C HIS A 3 -29.26 -9.94 -3.48
N PHE A 4 -28.55 -10.74 -4.27
CA PHE A 4 -28.59 -10.65 -5.74
C PHE A 4 -29.68 -11.50 -6.41
N LEU A 5 -30.32 -12.44 -5.66
CA LEU A 5 -31.33 -13.37 -6.22
C LEU A 5 -32.77 -12.86 -6.16
N ILE A 6 -33.05 -11.80 -5.39
CA ILE A 6 -34.42 -11.30 -5.23
C ILE A 6 -34.81 -10.29 -6.32
N PHE A 7 -33.85 -9.59 -6.93
CA PHE A 7 -34.13 -8.62 -8.00
C PHE A 7 -34.44 -9.27 -9.36
N GLY A 8 -33.98 -10.47 -9.61
CA GLY A 8 -34.24 -11.22 -10.87
C GLY A 8 -35.66 -11.76 -11.00
N LEU A 9 -36.36 -12.08 -9.89
CA LEU A 9 -37.68 -12.69 -9.93
C LEU A 9 -38.83 -11.70 -10.03
N LEU A 10 -38.63 -10.45 -9.62
CA LEU A 10 -39.64 -9.39 -9.69
C LEU A 10 -39.78 -8.77 -11.08
N CYS A 11 -38.74 -8.88 -11.92
CA CYS A 11 -38.76 -8.34 -13.28
C CYS A 11 -39.51 -9.22 -14.27
N THR A 12 -39.59 -10.54 -14.04
CA THR A 12 -40.22 -11.48 -14.97
C THR A 12 -41.78 -11.47 -14.86
N THR A 13 -42.32 -11.23 -13.67
CA THR A 13 -43.77 -11.16 -13.46
C THR A 13 -44.38 -9.84 -13.91
N SER A 14 -43.65 -8.72 -13.85
CA SER A 14 -44.12 -7.44 -14.37
C SER A 14 -44.13 -7.43 -15.90
N CYS A 15 -43.15 -8.05 -16.54
CA CYS A 15 -43.03 -8.11 -18.01
C CYS A 15 -44.11 -9.00 -18.64
N ALA A 16 -44.58 -10.08 -17.95
CA ALA A 16 -45.62 -10.95 -18.43
C ALA A 16 -47.03 -10.27 -18.41
N LYS A 17 -47.29 -9.42 -17.41
CA LYS A 17 -48.54 -8.67 -17.29
C LYS A 17 -48.67 -7.54 -18.34
N GLU A 18 -47.57 -6.95 -18.73
CA GLU A 18 -47.57 -5.92 -19.79
C GLU A 18 -47.76 -6.53 -21.18
N LEU A 19 -47.42 -7.79 -21.41
CA LEU A 19 -47.66 -8.49 -22.67
C LEU A 19 -49.14 -8.80 -22.92
N GLU A 20 -49.92 -9.10 -21.87
CA GLU A 20 -51.37 -9.41 -21.98
C GLU A 20 -52.19 -8.14 -22.23
N THR A 21 -51.80 -6.98 -21.69
CA THR A 21 -52.45 -5.69 -21.94
C THR A 21 -52.14 -5.10 -23.33
N GLY A 22 -50.99 -5.47 -23.92
CA GLY A 22 -50.59 -5.03 -25.26
C GLY A 22 -51.40 -5.68 -26.39
N SER A 23 -51.95 -6.87 -26.18
CA SER A 23 -52.69 -7.58 -27.22
C SER A 23 -54.06 -6.96 -27.53
N SER A 24 -54.72 -6.39 -26.52
CA SER A 24 -56.05 -5.76 -26.71
C SER A 24 -56.02 -4.33 -27.31
N LEU A 25 -54.85 -3.71 -27.36
CA LEU A 25 -54.65 -2.39 -27.90
C LEU A 25 -54.36 -2.37 -29.43
N LEU A 26 -54.12 -3.55 -30.02
CA LEU A 26 -53.77 -3.69 -31.43
C LEU A 26 -54.93 -3.94 -32.38
N ASP A 27 -56.12 -4.20 -31.87
CA ASP A 27 -57.32 -4.54 -32.65
C ASP A 27 -57.94 -3.37 -33.45
N GLY A 28 -57.35 -2.14 -33.32
CA GLY A 28 -57.81 -0.95 -34.05
C GLY A 28 -56.70 -0.16 -34.72
N ALA A 29 -55.43 -0.63 -34.63
CA ALA A 29 -54.31 0.10 -35.19
C ALA A 29 -54.14 -0.16 -36.71
N SER A 30 -53.96 0.91 -37.50
CA SER A 30 -53.65 0.77 -38.92
C SER A 30 -52.25 0.15 -39.13
N ASP A 31 -52.03 -0.51 -40.27
CA ASP A 31 -50.71 -1.06 -40.62
C ASP A 31 -49.60 -0.01 -40.55
N GLY A 32 -49.92 1.26 -40.79
CA GLY A 32 -49.00 2.39 -40.65
C GLY A 32 -48.57 2.64 -39.22
N ASP A 33 -49.50 2.52 -38.26
CA ASP A 33 -49.22 2.74 -36.82
C ASP A 33 -48.36 1.61 -36.28
N ILE A 34 -48.62 0.37 -36.69
CA ILE A 34 -47.82 -0.79 -36.29
C ILE A 34 -46.38 -0.69 -36.80
N ASN A 35 -46.18 -0.23 -38.02
CA ASN A 35 -44.84 -0.02 -38.59
C ASN A 35 -44.09 1.11 -37.89
N ALA A 36 -44.77 2.21 -37.54
CA ALA A 36 -44.17 3.31 -36.77
C ALA A 36 -43.72 2.86 -35.37
N ILE A 37 -44.51 2.04 -34.69
CA ILE A 37 -44.15 1.47 -33.37
C ILE A 37 -42.95 0.52 -33.49
N ARG A 38 -42.93 -0.32 -34.53
CA ARG A 38 -41.77 -1.23 -34.78
C ARG A 38 -40.50 -0.45 -35.02
N LEU A 39 -40.55 0.64 -35.77
CA LEU A 39 -39.37 1.50 -36.03
C LEU A 39 -38.85 2.13 -34.73
N ARG A 40 -39.74 2.71 -33.92
CA ARG A 40 -39.38 3.31 -32.61
C ARG A 40 -38.80 2.24 -31.65
N LEU A 41 -39.36 1.05 -31.65
CA LEU A 41 -38.85 -0.05 -30.84
C LEU A 41 -37.44 -0.51 -31.27
N ALA A 42 -37.17 -0.49 -32.59
CA ALA A 42 -35.85 -0.79 -33.12
C ALA A 42 -34.82 0.28 -32.71
N GLU A 43 -35.17 1.57 -32.84
CA GLU A 43 -34.33 2.68 -32.39
C GLU A 43 -34.02 2.64 -30.90
N GLU A 44 -35.04 2.30 -30.07
CA GLU A 44 -34.87 2.21 -28.62
C GLU A 44 -34.00 1.03 -28.21
N ARG A 45 -34.12 -0.09 -28.92
CA ARG A 45 -33.23 -1.24 -28.73
C ARG A 45 -31.78 -0.92 -29.05
N GLU A 46 -31.56 -0.20 -30.14
CA GLU A 46 -30.21 0.23 -30.52
C GLU A 46 -29.61 1.19 -29.48
N ARG A 47 -30.39 2.18 -29.01
CA ARG A 47 -29.98 3.06 -27.91
C ARG A 47 -29.62 2.28 -26.63
N ARG A 48 -30.44 1.30 -26.26
CA ARG A 48 -30.15 0.44 -25.10
C ARG A 48 -28.84 -0.30 -25.24
N LEU A 49 -28.56 -0.89 -26.40
CA LEU A 49 -27.30 -1.59 -26.66
C LEU A 49 -26.10 -0.65 -26.54
N LEU A 50 -26.22 0.57 -27.07
CA LEU A 50 -25.16 1.58 -26.94
C LEU A 50 -24.92 1.96 -25.46
N LEU A 51 -25.99 2.21 -24.71
CA LEU A 51 -25.89 2.52 -23.27
C LEU A 51 -25.34 1.36 -22.46
N GLU A 52 -25.72 0.12 -22.76
CA GLU A 52 -25.15 -1.06 -22.09
C GLU A 52 -23.64 -1.17 -22.34
N ASN A 53 -23.19 -0.93 -23.56
CA ASN A 53 -21.76 -0.88 -23.89
C ASN A 53 -21.02 0.23 -23.15
N ASP A 54 -21.61 1.41 -23.07
CA ASP A 54 -21.02 2.56 -22.34
C ASP A 54 -20.92 2.27 -20.84
N VAL A 55 -21.96 1.67 -20.25
CA VAL A 55 -21.95 1.24 -18.84
C VAL A 55 -20.85 0.21 -18.58
N GLN A 56 -20.71 -0.78 -19.47
CA GLN A 56 -19.62 -1.77 -19.34
C GLN A 56 -18.25 -1.12 -19.41
N LEU A 57 -18.03 -0.22 -20.37
CA LEU A 57 -16.77 0.51 -20.52
C LEU A 57 -16.44 1.36 -19.29
N LEU A 58 -17.43 2.11 -18.78
CA LEU A 58 -17.28 2.91 -17.56
C LEU A 58 -16.98 2.04 -16.34
N THR A 59 -17.62 0.89 -16.21
CA THR A 59 -17.36 -0.08 -15.12
C THR A 59 -15.92 -0.59 -15.15
N LEU A 60 -15.41 -0.92 -16.33
CA LEU A 60 -14.02 -1.36 -16.50
C LEU A 60 -13.02 -0.23 -16.15
N ARG A 61 -13.27 0.98 -16.62
CA ARG A 61 -12.45 2.15 -16.29
C ARG A 61 -12.46 2.46 -14.80
N TYR A 62 -13.62 2.41 -14.16
CA TYR A 62 -13.75 2.59 -12.71
C TYR A 62 -12.95 1.54 -11.93
N ALA A 63 -13.08 0.25 -12.29
CA ALA A 63 -12.34 -0.83 -11.65
C ALA A 63 -10.82 -0.67 -11.82
N GLN A 64 -10.37 -0.18 -12.96
CA GLN A 64 -8.95 0.10 -13.21
C GLN A 64 -8.46 1.28 -12.35
N LEU A 65 -9.20 2.38 -12.35
CA LEU A 65 -8.87 3.57 -11.55
C LEU A 65 -8.84 3.24 -10.05
N HIS A 66 -9.82 2.48 -9.58
CA HIS A 66 -9.89 2.06 -8.18
C HIS A 66 -8.69 1.18 -7.78
N ARG A 67 -8.24 0.27 -8.65
CA ARG A 67 -7.03 -0.52 -8.43
C ARG A 67 -5.77 0.36 -8.36
N MET A 68 -5.64 1.33 -9.28
CA MET A 68 -4.52 2.28 -9.27
C MET A 68 -4.51 3.12 -8.00
N LEU A 69 -5.66 3.61 -7.57
CA LEU A 69 -5.82 4.39 -6.35
C LEU A 69 -5.44 3.58 -5.10
N ASN A 70 -5.93 2.34 -4.97
CA ASN A 70 -5.59 1.47 -3.86
C ASN A 70 -4.08 1.17 -3.81
N LYS A 71 -3.45 0.94 -4.96
CA LYS A 71 -2.00 0.77 -5.04
C LYS A 71 -1.26 2.05 -4.64
N ALA A 72 -1.75 3.21 -5.06
CA ALA A 72 -1.15 4.51 -4.74
C ALA A 72 -1.27 4.85 -3.25
N LEU A 73 -2.35 4.44 -2.58
CA LEU A 73 -2.63 4.71 -1.17
C LEU A 73 -2.14 3.61 -0.22
N SER A 74 -1.59 2.50 -0.73
CA SER A 74 -1.10 1.41 0.13
C SER A 74 0.00 1.94 1.07
N PRO A 75 -0.11 1.74 2.39
CA PRO A 75 0.90 2.18 3.34
C PRO A 75 2.22 1.43 3.09
N VAL A 76 3.33 2.12 3.35
CA VAL A 76 4.65 1.50 3.40
C VAL A 76 5.34 1.99 4.66
N GLY A 77 5.78 1.06 5.50
CA GLY A 77 6.49 1.40 6.70
C GLY A 77 6.84 0.17 7.53
N PHE A 78 7.78 0.33 8.44
CA PHE A 78 8.18 -0.74 9.34
C PHE A 78 8.58 -0.18 10.70
N VAL A 79 8.50 -1.05 11.70
CA VAL A 79 9.06 -0.88 13.04
C VAL A 79 9.74 -2.17 13.43
N ALA A 80 11.06 -2.10 13.65
CA ALA A 80 11.87 -3.20 14.10
C ALA A 80 12.60 -2.84 15.39
N LYS A 81 12.75 -3.80 16.28
CA LYS A 81 13.37 -3.66 17.60
C LYS A 81 14.41 -4.74 17.84
N LEU A 82 15.33 -4.46 18.71
CA LEU A 82 16.35 -5.41 19.16
C LEU A 82 15.85 -6.15 20.40
N SER A 83 15.70 -7.49 20.32
CA SER A 83 15.22 -8.29 21.44
C SER A 83 16.29 -8.54 22.48
N ALA A 84 17.50 -8.85 22.08
CA ALA A 84 18.62 -9.20 22.95
C ALA A 84 19.80 -8.22 22.81
N HIS A 85 20.61 -8.10 23.86
CA HIS A 85 21.84 -7.33 23.79
C HIS A 85 22.76 -7.88 22.70
N THR A 86 23.33 -6.99 21.89
CA THR A 86 24.24 -7.40 20.82
C THR A 86 25.46 -6.49 20.72
N THR A 87 26.47 -6.97 20.04
CA THR A 87 27.65 -6.19 19.63
C THR A 87 27.80 -6.34 18.13
N VAL A 88 27.94 -5.22 17.43
CA VAL A 88 28.11 -5.15 15.99
C VAL A 88 29.53 -4.67 15.70
N GLN A 89 30.24 -5.36 14.82
CA GLN A 89 31.62 -5.01 14.45
C GLN A 89 31.63 -3.86 13.42
N HIS A 90 32.82 -3.32 13.16
CA HIS A 90 33.01 -2.28 12.13
C HIS A 90 32.42 -2.73 10.78
N ASP A 91 31.67 -1.84 10.15
CA ASP A 91 30.97 -2.04 8.87
C ASP A 91 29.92 -3.19 8.86
N GLU A 92 29.70 -3.87 9.98
CA GLU A 92 28.62 -4.86 10.10
C GLU A 92 27.26 -4.17 10.24
N VAL A 93 26.25 -4.72 9.58
CA VAL A 93 24.85 -4.24 9.62
C VAL A 93 24.18 -4.68 10.92
N LEU A 94 23.56 -3.73 11.62
CA LEU A 94 22.74 -4.02 12.79
C LEU A 94 21.42 -4.69 12.35
N LYS A 95 21.20 -5.90 12.85
CA LYS A 95 19.98 -6.68 12.60
C LYS A 95 19.02 -6.51 13.77
N LEU A 96 17.88 -5.89 13.53
CA LEU A 96 16.81 -5.79 14.51
C LEU A 96 15.81 -6.91 14.23
N ASP A 97 15.74 -7.87 15.13
CA ASP A 97 15.10 -9.18 14.94
C ASP A 97 13.61 -9.19 15.24
N LYS A 98 13.12 -8.27 16.10
CA LYS A 98 11.70 -8.17 16.46
C LYS A 98 11.00 -7.16 15.58
N VAL A 99 10.21 -7.63 14.64
CA VAL A 99 9.41 -6.79 13.72
C VAL A 99 7.99 -6.67 14.27
N ASP A 100 7.59 -5.45 14.63
CA ASP A 100 6.24 -5.16 15.12
C ASP A 100 5.30 -4.73 13.98
N MET A 101 5.86 -4.11 12.92
CA MET A 101 5.11 -3.66 11.75
C MET A 101 6.00 -3.77 10.50
N ASN A 102 5.45 -4.21 9.37
CA ASN A 102 6.17 -4.26 8.09
C ASN A 102 5.20 -4.16 6.90
N GLU A 103 4.53 -3.03 6.79
CA GLU A 103 3.61 -2.75 5.69
C GLU A 103 4.39 -2.49 4.40
N GLY A 104 3.98 -3.14 3.31
CA GLY A 104 4.72 -3.13 2.05
C GLY A 104 5.93 -4.07 2.03
N ASN A 105 6.16 -4.86 3.09
CA ASN A 105 7.21 -5.89 3.20
C ASN A 105 8.63 -5.40 2.85
N GLY A 106 8.93 -4.12 3.15
CA GLY A 106 10.21 -3.52 2.81
C GLY A 106 11.36 -3.93 3.74
N TYR A 107 11.11 -4.22 5.02
CA TYR A 107 12.15 -4.56 5.97
C TYR A 107 12.41 -6.08 6.05
N ASN A 108 13.70 -6.46 6.02
CA ASN A 108 14.14 -7.83 6.18
C ASN A 108 14.98 -7.98 7.45
N PRO A 109 14.46 -8.63 8.51
CA PRO A 109 15.18 -8.77 9.79
C PRO A 109 16.41 -9.68 9.71
N ALA A 110 16.48 -10.62 8.77
CA ALA A 110 17.63 -11.50 8.62
C ALA A 110 18.89 -10.76 8.15
N PHE A 111 18.69 -9.67 7.38
CA PHE A 111 19.78 -8.82 6.89
C PHE A 111 19.86 -7.46 7.59
N GLY A 112 18.82 -7.03 8.33
CA GLY A 112 18.75 -5.71 8.95
C GLY A 112 18.55 -4.56 7.94
N VAL A 113 17.98 -4.85 6.77
CA VAL A 113 17.88 -3.93 5.63
C VAL A 113 16.41 -3.63 5.32
N PHE A 114 16.11 -2.36 5.16
CA PHE A 114 14.87 -1.92 4.51
C PHE A 114 15.15 -1.64 3.04
N ARG A 115 14.40 -2.29 2.16
CA ARG A 115 14.40 -2.04 0.71
C ARG A 115 13.16 -1.25 0.34
N ALA A 116 13.33 -0.09 -0.27
CA ALA A 116 12.23 0.77 -0.64
C ALA A 116 11.30 0.10 -1.67
N PRO A 117 10.03 -0.19 -1.34
CA PRO A 117 9.10 -0.83 -2.28
C PRO A 117 8.64 0.10 -3.40
N VAL A 118 8.76 1.40 -3.21
CA VAL A 118 8.31 2.43 -4.16
C VAL A 118 9.21 3.66 -4.07
N LYS A 119 9.32 4.39 -5.15
CA LYS A 119 9.95 5.71 -5.15
C LYS A 119 9.15 6.71 -4.31
N GLY A 120 9.82 7.44 -3.41
CA GLY A 120 9.12 8.40 -2.53
C GLY A 120 10.02 9.09 -1.51
N MET A 121 9.37 9.97 -0.75
CA MET A 121 9.96 10.57 0.44
C MET A 121 9.62 9.72 1.67
N TYR A 122 10.63 9.32 2.40
CA TYR A 122 10.53 8.50 3.60
C TYR A 122 11.07 9.25 4.81
N MET A 123 10.54 8.96 5.99
CA MET A 123 11.12 9.35 7.27
C MET A 123 11.68 8.11 7.95
N PHE A 124 12.94 8.16 8.34
CA PHE A 124 13.57 7.11 9.15
C PHE A 124 13.86 7.63 10.53
N SER A 125 13.68 6.77 11.54
CA SER A 125 14.01 7.07 12.92
C SER A 125 14.78 5.91 13.53
N ILE A 126 15.88 6.24 14.20
CA ILE A 126 16.69 5.31 14.96
C ILE A 126 16.67 5.78 16.42
N THR A 127 16.38 4.86 17.31
CA THR A 127 16.65 5.03 18.74
C THR A 127 17.59 3.90 19.15
N ALA A 128 18.73 4.22 19.74
CA ALA A 128 19.71 3.23 20.15
C ALA A 128 20.22 3.53 21.55
N MET A 129 20.24 2.48 22.39
CA MET A 129 20.78 2.54 23.74
C MET A 129 22.14 1.86 23.80
N ALA A 130 23.15 2.59 24.27
CA ALA A 130 24.46 2.03 24.53
C ALA A 130 24.38 0.99 25.64
N ARG A 131 25.15 -0.10 25.49
CA ARG A 131 25.15 -1.23 26.44
C ARG A 131 25.73 -0.89 27.83
N GLY A 132 26.57 0.13 27.90
CA GLY A 132 27.25 0.49 29.15
C GLY A 132 28.45 -0.42 29.46
N ASP A 133 29.02 -1.07 28.47
CA ASP A 133 30.12 -2.02 28.56
C ASP A 133 31.48 -1.42 28.10
N GLY A 134 31.53 -0.09 28.00
CA GLY A 134 32.72 0.66 27.55
C GLY A 134 32.86 0.78 26.03
N LYS A 135 32.00 0.14 25.23
CA LYS A 135 32.00 0.25 23.79
C LYS A 135 31.17 1.44 23.33
N TYR A 136 31.77 2.32 22.55
CA TYR A 136 31.05 3.44 21.97
C TYR A 136 29.96 2.97 21.03
N LEU A 137 28.85 3.69 21.03
CA LEU A 137 27.81 3.52 20.04
C LEU A 137 28.02 4.62 18.99
N ASN A 138 28.66 4.29 17.88
CA ASN A 138 28.83 5.16 16.73
C ASN A 138 28.34 4.41 15.50
N ILE A 139 27.15 4.80 15.07
CA ILE A 139 26.42 4.14 13.99
C ILE A 139 26.01 5.14 12.92
N VAL A 140 25.88 4.65 11.72
CA VAL A 140 25.47 5.42 10.57
C VAL A 140 24.26 4.76 9.90
N LEU A 141 23.29 5.57 9.50
CA LEU A 141 22.21 5.18 8.61
C LEU A 141 22.68 5.39 7.18
N MET A 142 22.62 4.36 6.39
CA MET A 142 23.09 4.31 5.02
C MET A 142 21.97 4.14 4.01
N ASN A 143 22.10 4.77 2.83
CA ASN A 143 21.41 4.39 1.60
C ASN A 143 22.47 3.91 0.61
N GLY A 144 22.62 2.60 0.44
CA GLY A 144 23.78 2.05 -0.27
C GLY A 144 25.09 2.56 0.32
N ASP A 145 25.86 3.29 -0.46
CA ASP A 145 27.14 3.87 -0.02
C ASP A 145 27.01 5.29 0.56
N LYS A 146 25.81 5.89 0.51
CA LYS A 146 25.56 7.25 0.99
C LYS A 146 25.16 7.25 2.45
N GLU A 147 25.88 8.01 3.29
CA GLU A 147 25.48 8.28 4.67
C GLU A 147 24.30 9.27 4.69
N LEU A 148 23.22 8.91 5.42
CA LEU A 148 22.05 9.75 5.63
C LEU A 148 22.08 10.45 6.98
N ALA A 149 22.48 9.73 8.02
CA ALA A 149 22.54 10.25 9.38
C ALA A 149 23.54 9.46 10.22
N ARG A 150 24.03 10.09 11.28
CA ARG A 150 24.93 9.48 12.24
C ARG A 150 24.41 9.67 13.66
N LEU A 151 24.60 8.66 14.50
CA LEU A 151 24.32 8.70 15.91
C LEU A 151 25.52 8.25 16.69
N PHE A 152 25.89 9.05 17.69
CA PHE A 152 27.01 8.77 18.59
C PHE A 152 26.52 8.80 20.04
N SER A 153 26.98 7.84 20.84
CA SER A 153 26.77 7.79 22.28
C SER A 153 27.99 7.25 22.99
N ILE A 154 28.25 7.75 24.18
CA ILE A 154 29.34 7.28 25.04
C ILE A 154 28.98 5.90 25.60
N GLY A 155 29.90 4.95 25.47
CA GLY A 155 29.67 3.57 25.86
C GLY A 155 29.90 3.22 27.33
N SER A 156 30.40 4.15 28.13
CA SER A 156 30.70 3.90 29.55
C SER A 156 29.45 3.82 30.44
N ILE A 157 28.33 4.33 29.98
CA ILE A 157 27.04 4.29 30.69
C ILE A 157 25.93 3.90 29.69
N ARG A 158 24.80 3.46 30.21
CA ARG A 158 23.59 3.25 29.41
C ARG A 158 22.98 4.60 29.03
N MET A 159 23.24 5.03 27.82
CA MET A 159 22.75 6.29 27.25
C MET A 159 21.95 6.02 26.01
N VAL A 160 20.81 6.67 25.87
CA VAL A 160 19.95 6.60 24.67
C VAL A 160 20.31 7.75 23.77
N GLY A 161 20.55 7.43 22.49
CA GLY A 161 20.61 8.39 21.41
C GLY A 161 19.46 8.15 20.43
N ALA A 162 19.01 9.22 19.80
CA ALA A 162 17.99 9.15 18.76
C ALA A 162 18.29 10.13 17.62
N VAL A 163 17.96 9.72 16.41
CA VAL A 163 18.04 10.56 15.21
C VAL A 163 16.89 10.22 14.27
N SER A 164 16.32 11.26 13.66
CA SER A 164 15.32 11.11 12.62
C SER A 164 15.73 11.94 11.41
N VAL A 165 15.56 11.36 10.22
CA VAL A 165 15.99 11.99 8.97
C VAL A 165 15.03 11.66 7.84
N PRO A 166 14.57 12.66 7.07
CA PRO A 166 13.86 12.43 5.82
C PRO A 166 14.86 12.06 4.71
N ALA A 167 14.44 11.17 3.81
CA ALA A 167 15.22 10.79 2.64
C ALA A 167 14.30 10.58 1.44
N VAL A 168 14.76 11.02 0.27
CA VAL A 168 14.12 10.66 -1.00
C VAL A 168 14.81 9.41 -1.51
N LEU A 169 14.04 8.37 -1.77
CA LEU A 169 14.51 7.08 -2.24
C LEU A 169 13.94 6.74 -3.61
N ASP A 170 14.74 6.10 -4.42
CA ASP A 170 14.26 5.37 -5.58
C ASP A 170 13.76 3.97 -5.17
N GLU A 171 12.93 3.37 -6.02
CA GLU A 171 12.49 1.99 -5.80
C GLU A 171 13.70 1.06 -5.76
N ASN A 172 13.72 0.15 -4.79
CA ASN A 172 14.80 -0.79 -4.48
C ASN A 172 16.04 -0.20 -3.79
N ASP A 173 16.06 1.07 -3.42
CA ASP A 173 17.10 1.58 -2.53
C ASP A 173 17.14 0.80 -1.22
N ASN A 174 18.36 0.56 -0.71
CA ASN A 174 18.60 -0.22 0.51
C ASN A 174 19.04 0.69 1.65
N ILE A 175 18.25 0.70 2.72
CA ILE A 175 18.51 1.48 3.91
C ILE A 175 18.84 0.53 5.06
N PHE A 176 19.96 0.78 5.74
CA PHE A 176 20.42 -0.05 6.83
C PHE A 176 21.26 0.75 7.82
N ILE A 177 21.43 0.22 9.00
CA ILE A 177 22.27 0.78 10.06
C ILE A 177 23.54 -0.05 10.13
N LYS A 178 24.72 0.58 10.11
CA LYS A 178 25.98 -0.08 10.34
C LYS A 178 26.80 0.58 11.44
N ALA A 179 27.67 -0.18 12.09
CA ALA A 179 28.62 0.34 13.05
C ALA A 179 29.78 1.03 12.31
N PHE A 180 30.17 2.23 12.79
CA PHE A 180 31.28 3.03 12.22
C PHE A 180 32.57 2.90 13.03
N VAL A 181 32.53 2.27 14.20
CA VAL A 181 33.68 2.02 15.08
C VAL A 181 34.05 0.54 15.11
N THR A 182 35.17 0.21 15.73
CA THR A 182 35.70 -1.17 15.85
C THR A 182 34.64 -2.15 16.38
N SER A 183 33.84 -1.70 17.36
CA SER A 183 32.66 -2.45 17.82
C SER A 183 31.68 -1.50 18.50
N ALA A 184 30.36 -1.69 18.25
CA ALA A 184 29.27 -0.96 18.90
C ALA A 184 28.46 -1.91 19.78
N GLY A 185 28.30 -1.57 21.06
CA GLY A 185 27.51 -2.35 22.01
C GLY A 185 26.08 -1.80 22.15
N PHE A 186 25.08 -2.61 21.83
CA PHE A 186 23.67 -2.24 21.90
C PHE A 186 22.96 -2.93 23.06
N TYR A 187 22.19 -2.13 23.81
CA TYR A 187 21.24 -2.64 24.76
C TYR A 187 19.97 -3.11 24.03
N GLY A 188 19.58 -4.35 24.23
CA GLY A 188 18.37 -4.97 23.68
C GLY A 188 17.12 -4.61 24.48
N GLU A 189 16.28 -5.63 24.76
CA GLU A 189 15.04 -5.47 25.53
C GLU A 189 14.13 -4.38 24.97
N TYR A 190 14.15 -4.21 23.62
CA TYR A 190 13.35 -3.25 22.87
C TYR A 190 13.72 -1.76 23.05
N PHE A 191 14.83 -1.44 23.74
CA PHE A 191 15.34 -0.07 23.87
C PHE A 191 16.04 0.43 22.61
N THR A 192 16.47 -0.48 21.73
CA THR A 192 17.03 -0.14 20.42
C THR A 192 16.01 -0.47 19.35
N SER A 193 15.65 0.52 18.52
CA SER A 193 14.66 0.40 17.48
C SER A 193 15.06 1.14 16.20
N PHE A 194 14.55 0.66 15.09
CA PHE A 194 14.65 1.26 13.77
C PHE A 194 13.29 1.24 13.10
N SER A 195 12.85 2.38 12.62
CA SER A 195 11.58 2.52 11.92
C SER A 195 11.73 3.36 10.66
N GLY A 196 10.87 3.11 9.70
CA GLY A 196 10.75 3.89 8.48
C GLY A 196 9.31 3.97 8.04
N LEU A 197 8.91 5.14 7.54
CA LEU A 197 7.56 5.41 7.07
C LEU A 197 7.62 6.18 5.76
N LEU A 198 6.87 5.75 4.76
CA LEU A 198 6.63 6.50 3.54
C LEU A 198 5.73 7.70 3.84
N ILE A 199 6.25 8.92 3.62
CA ILE A 199 5.50 10.17 3.77
C ILE A 199 4.72 10.46 2.49
N GLN A 200 5.41 10.36 1.35
CA GLN A 200 4.85 10.71 0.05
C GLN A 200 5.44 9.86 -1.06
N ARG A 201 4.58 9.30 -1.91
CA ARG A 201 5.01 8.66 -3.16
C ARG A 201 5.42 9.71 -4.18
N MET A 202 6.43 9.39 -4.99
CA MET A 202 6.91 10.25 -6.07
C MET A 202 6.89 9.48 -7.39
N GLY A 203 6.56 10.17 -8.50
CA GLY A 203 6.59 9.55 -9.83
C GLY A 203 5.33 8.72 -10.17
N LEU A 204 4.14 9.19 -9.76
CA LEU A 204 2.84 8.75 -10.28
C LEU A 204 2.56 9.40 -11.61
#